data_edd4056c97ba112931536c2f59e6d829
#
_entry.id   edd4056c97ba112931536c2f59e6d829
#
_cell.length_a   1.000
_cell.length_b   1.000
_cell.length_c   1.000
_cell.angle_alpha   90.00
_cell.angle_beta   90.00
_cell.angle_gamma   90.00
#
_symmetry.space_group_name_H-M   'P 1'
#
loop_
_entity.id
_entity.type
_entity.pdbx_description
1 polymer ?
#
loop_
_entity_poly.entity_id
_entity_poly.type
_entity_poly.pdbx_seq_one_letter_code
_entity_poly.pdbx_strand_id
1 'polypeptide(L)'
;MKSIWKVMLAVCCLGMTIGCGTNPSKNENVKETLPALVVNGTQLMNTEGDTVVLHGVSYGWHQFWPRFYNASSVAYLVNDWGAQVLRASMGVDLDSACYVNKPEFGIECVTK
;
A
#
# COMPACT_ATOMS: atom_id res chain seq x y z
N MET A 1 -4.41 48.82 -51.34
CA MET A 1 -3.85 48.47 -50.05
C MET A 1 -4.95 48.23 -48.99
N LYS A 2 -5.90 47.33 -49.23
CA LYS A 2 -6.98 47.02 -48.26
C LYS A 2 -7.37 45.51 -48.23
N SER A 3 -6.48 44.61 -48.66
CA SER A 3 -6.86 43.19 -48.78
C SER A 3 -5.95 42.21 -48.06
N ILE A 4 -4.94 42.67 -47.34
CA ILE A 4 -3.94 41.76 -46.68
C ILE A 4 -4.23 41.58 -45.18
N TRP A 5 -5.07 42.44 -44.58
CA TRP A 5 -5.34 42.39 -43.14
C TRP A 5 -6.45 41.40 -42.72
N LYS A 6 -7.26 40.94 -43.69
CA LYS A 6 -8.38 40.03 -43.39
C LYS A 6 -8.00 38.55 -43.37
N VAL A 7 -6.80 38.19 -43.80
CA VAL A 7 -6.35 36.79 -43.85
C VAL A 7 -5.55 36.39 -42.58
N MET A 8 -5.10 37.38 -41.81
CA MET A 8 -4.25 37.11 -40.64
C MET A 8 -5.01 36.90 -39.31
N LEU A 9 -6.35 37.07 -39.32
CA LEU A 9 -7.19 36.92 -38.12
C LEU A 9 -7.93 35.57 -38.04
N ALA A 10 -7.75 34.70 -39.04
CA ALA A 10 -8.43 33.41 -39.09
C ALA A 10 -7.56 32.20 -38.69
N VAL A 11 -6.27 32.42 -38.40
CA VAL A 11 -5.33 31.30 -38.05
C VAL A 11 -5.07 31.21 -36.56
N CYS A 12 -5.57 32.12 -35.74
CA CYS A 12 -5.26 32.15 -34.29
C CYS A 12 -6.28 31.45 -33.37
N CYS A 13 -7.30 30.78 -33.93
CA CYS A 13 -8.35 30.11 -33.12
C CYS A 13 -8.37 28.57 -33.19
N LEU A 14 -7.35 27.96 -33.78
CA LEU A 14 -7.26 26.49 -33.80
C LEU A 14 -5.99 26.02 -33.07
N GLY A 15 -6.01 26.02 -31.77
CA GLY A 15 -4.82 25.49 -31.08
C GLY A 15 -4.81 25.58 -29.57
N MET A 16 -5.96 25.47 -28.90
CA MET A 16 -5.97 25.22 -27.44
C MET A 16 -7.10 24.26 -27.09
N THR A 17 -6.97 23.02 -27.53
CA THR A 17 -7.56 21.91 -26.78
C THR A 17 -6.55 21.53 -25.70
N ILE A 18 -6.64 22.18 -24.55
CA ILE A 18 -6.03 21.68 -23.33
C ILE A 18 -6.75 20.36 -23.05
N GLY A 19 -6.12 19.28 -23.45
CA GLY A 19 -6.48 17.95 -23.03
C GLY A 19 -6.34 17.88 -21.51
N CYS A 20 -7.47 18.01 -20.81
CA CYS A 20 -7.57 17.65 -19.41
C CYS A 20 -7.27 16.14 -19.35
N GLY A 21 -6.01 15.81 -19.08
CA GLY A 21 -5.61 14.45 -18.80
C GLY A 21 -6.34 13.99 -17.55
N THR A 22 -7.44 13.28 -17.73
CA THR A 22 -8.03 12.47 -16.68
C THR A 22 -7.00 11.43 -16.32
N ASN A 23 -6.34 11.62 -15.18
CA ASN A 23 -5.58 10.55 -14.56
C ASN A 23 -6.52 9.35 -14.42
N PRO A 24 -6.20 8.19 -15.02
CA PRO A 24 -6.97 7.00 -14.76
C PRO A 24 -6.83 6.71 -13.25
N SER A 25 -7.95 6.79 -12.56
CA SER A 25 -8.09 6.28 -11.21
C SER A 25 -7.61 4.83 -11.22
N LYS A 26 -6.42 4.58 -10.67
CA LYS A 26 -5.94 3.22 -10.41
C LYS A 26 -6.74 2.64 -9.26
N ASN A 27 -7.97 2.24 -9.55
CA ASN A 27 -8.74 1.31 -8.76
C ASN A 27 -8.84 -0.01 -9.52
N GLU A 28 -7.70 -0.60 -9.81
CA GLU A 28 -7.66 -2.03 -10.05
C GLU A 28 -7.23 -2.67 -8.72
N ASN A 29 -8.16 -3.43 -8.12
CA ASN A 29 -7.87 -4.44 -7.12
C ASN A 29 -7.03 -5.54 -7.80
N VAL A 30 -5.80 -5.21 -8.15
CA VAL A 30 -4.78 -6.20 -8.42
C VAL A 30 -4.46 -6.77 -7.05
N LYS A 31 -5.02 -7.92 -6.75
CA LYS A 31 -4.52 -8.78 -5.69
C LYS A 31 -3.13 -9.22 -6.15
N GLU A 32 -2.16 -8.36 -5.92
CA GLU A 32 -0.76 -8.67 -6.16
C GLU A 32 -0.43 -9.82 -5.21
N THR A 33 -0.50 -11.03 -5.73
CA THR A 33 -0.01 -12.20 -4.99
C THR A 33 1.48 -12.01 -4.88
N LEU A 34 1.96 -11.80 -3.66
CA LEU A 34 3.38 -11.76 -3.39
C LEU A 34 4.05 -12.99 -4.03
N PRO A 35 5.14 -12.82 -4.78
CA PRO A 35 5.85 -13.95 -5.34
C PRO A 35 6.27 -14.90 -4.21
N ALA A 36 6.27 -16.20 -4.49
CA ALA A 36 6.71 -17.18 -3.51
C ALA A 36 8.16 -16.88 -3.10
N LEU A 37 8.41 -16.93 -1.80
CA LEU A 37 9.73 -16.67 -1.22
C LEU A 37 10.38 -18.00 -0.82
N VAL A 38 11.66 -18.14 -1.11
CA VAL A 38 12.47 -19.33 -0.82
C VAL A 38 13.67 -18.93 0.01
N VAL A 39 14.01 -19.73 1.01
CA VAL A 39 15.25 -19.57 1.77
C VAL A 39 16.35 -20.39 1.10
N ASN A 40 17.45 -19.73 0.73
CA ASN A 40 18.63 -20.36 0.18
C ASN A 40 19.86 -19.95 1.01
N GLY A 41 20.36 -20.87 1.81
CA GLY A 41 21.41 -20.61 2.79
C GLY A 41 20.97 -19.56 3.80
N THR A 42 21.58 -18.39 3.79
CA THR A 42 21.26 -17.24 4.68
C THR A 42 20.45 -16.15 3.99
N GLN A 43 20.02 -16.38 2.76
CA GLN A 43 19.31 -15.37 1.95
C GLN A 43 17.85 -15.76 1.74
N LEU A 44 16.99 -14.74 1.72
CA LEU A 44 15.61 -14.84 1.27
C LEU A 44 15.60 -14.46 -0.23
N MET A 45 15.04 -15.33 -1.06
CA MET A 45 15.05 -15.17 -2.53
C MET A 45 13.63 -15.27 -3.07
N ASN A 46 13.38 -14.64 -4.22
CA ASN A 46 12.18 -14.88 -5.02
C ASN A 46 12.34 -16.15 -5.88
N THR A 47 11.30 -16.53 -6.60
CA THR A 47 11.33 -17.69 -7.51
C THR A 47 12.22 -17.49 -8.73
N GLU A 48 12.65 -16.28 -9.02
CA GLU A 48 13.54 -15.93 -10.12
C GLU A 48 15.02 -16.01 -9.72
N GLY A 49 15.29 -16.21 -8.43
CA GLY A 49 16.64 -16.35 -7.89
C GLY A 49 17.25 -15.05 -7.39
N ASP A 50 16.48 -13.95 -7.33
CA ASP A 50 16.94 -12.68 -6.81
C ASP A 50 16.82 -12.62 -5.29
N THR A 51 17.80 -11.99 -4.64
CA THR A 51 17.73 -11.75 -3.19
C THR A 51 16.68 -10.71 -2.87
N VAL A 52 15.78 -11.05 -1.95
CA VAL A 52 14.70 -10.19 -1.50
C VAL A 52 15.01 -9.63 -0.12
N VAL A 53 14.92 -8.31 0.02
CA VAL A 53 15.01 -7.60 1.30
C VAL A 53 13.63 -7.01 1.61
N LEU A 54 13.00 -7.46 2.69
CA LEU A 54 11.69 -6.98 3.10
C LEU A 54 11.83 -5.84 4.12
N HIS A 55 11.20 -4.73 3.84
CA HIS A 55 11.08 -3.60 4.74
C HIS A 55 9.68 -3.55 5.34
N GLY A 56 9.59 -3.35 6.64
CA GLY A 56 8.28 -3.32 7.27
C GLY A 56 8.28 -2.97 8.73
N VAL A 57 7.11 -3.07 9.33
CA VAL A 57 6.85 -2.63 10.70
C VAL A 57 6.30 -3.79 11.52
N SER A 58 6.74 -3.91 12.76
CA SER A 58 6.14 -4.79 13.74
C SER A 58 5.20 -3.99 14.64
N TYR A 59 3.92 -4.33 14.66
CA TYR A 59 3.01 -3.83 15.68
C TYR A 59 3.45 -4.33 17.06
N GLY A 60 3.21 -3.52 18.09
CA GLY A 60 3.32 -3.98 19.46
C GLY A 60 2.26 -5.05 19.79
N TRP A 61 2.38 -5.69 20.95
CA TRP A 61 1.44 -6.74 21.34
C TRP A 61 -0.01 -6.24 21.35
N HIS A 62 -0.92 -7.05 20.80
CA HIS A 62 -2.33 -6.69 20.62
C HIS A 62 -3.01 -6.23 21.90
N GLN A 63 -2.69 -6.83 23.06
CA GLN A 63 -3.31 -6.49 24.34
C GLN A 63 -2.97 -5.08 24.84
N PHE A 64 -1.81 -4.53 24.44
CA PHE A 64 -1.39 -3.18 24.84
C PHE A 64 -1.73 -2.13 23.79
N TRP A 65 -1.76 -2.53 22.51
CA TRP A 65 -1.89 -1.61 21.38
C TRP A 65 -3.01 -1.99 20.39
N PRO A 66 -4.19 -2.43 20.86
CA PRO A 66 -5.25 -2.94 19.98
C PRO A 66 -5.74 -1.89 18.99
N ARG A 67 -5.64 -0.60 19.31
CA ARG A 67 -6.07 0.51 18.46
C ARG A 67 -5.34 0.61 17.13
N PHE A 68 -4.15 0.04 17.02
CA PHE A 68 -3.38 0.05 15.78
C PHE A 68 -3.70 -1.13 14.85
N TYR A 69 -4.40 -2.13 15.35
CA TYR A 69 -4.82 -3.30 14.58
C TYR A 69 -6.12 -2.96 13.84
N ASN A 70 -6.01 -2.28 12.70
CA ASN A 70 -7.14 -1.91 11.85
C ASN A 70 -6.69 -1.63 10.41
N ALA A 71 -7.63 -1.72 9.46
CA ALA A 71 -7.37 -1.55 8.04
C ALA A 71 -6.76 -0.17 7.68
N SER A 72 -7.14 0.91 8.38
CA SER A 72 -6.60 2.25 8.11
C SER A 72 -5.12 2.34 8.46
N SER A 73 -4.70 1.72 9.57
CA SER A 73 -3.30 1.64 9.97
C SER A 73 -2.47 0.85 8.96
N VAL A 74 -2.98 -0.29 8.50
CA VAL A 74 -2.35 -1.10 7.45
C VAL A 74 -2.21 -0.28 6.16
N ALA A 75 -3.29 0.35 5.70
CA ALA A 75 -3.29 1.14 4.48
C ALA A 75 -2.27 2.29 4.55
N TYR A 76 -2.18 2.99 5.67
CA TYR A 76 -1.21 4.06 5.89
C TYR A 76 0.23 3.54 5.80
N LEU A 77 0.55 2.45 6.50
CA LEU A 77 1.90 1.90 6.48
C LEU A 77 2.29 1.36 5.10
N VAL A 78 1.36 0.76 4.38
CA VAL A 78 1.64 0.24 3.02
C VAL A 78 1.74 1.37 2.01
N ASN A 79 0.79 2.32 1.99
CA ASN A 79 0.71 3.33 0.92
C ASN A 79 1.65 4.51 1.14
N ASP A 80 1.81 4.97 2.38
CA ASP A 80 2.60 6.17 2.69
C ASP A 80 4.03 5.84 3.12
N TRP A 81 4.24 4.70 3.79
CA TRP A 81 5.56 4.27 4.25
C TRP A 81 6.21 3.21 3.35
N GLY A 82 5.46 2.63 2.42
CA GLY A 82 5.95 1.59 1.52
C GLY A 82 6.29 0.28 2.25
N ALA A 83 5.60 -0.02 3.35
CA ALA A 83 5.81 -1.25 4.09
C ALA A 83 5.42 -2.47 3.25
N GLN A 84 6.34 -3.40 3.08
CA GLN A 84 6.14 -4.65 2.34
C GLN A 84 5.71 -5.81 3.24
N VAL A 85 5.99 -5.70 4.55
CA VAL A 85 5.62 -6.69 5.55
C VAL A 85 5.18 -6.01 6.84
N LEU A 86 4.08 -6.49 7.41
CA LEU A 86 3.60 -6.06 8.73
C LEU A 86 3.52 -7.29 9.64
N ARG A 87 4.12 -7.21 10.82
CA ARG A 87 4.05 -8.27 11.81
C ARG A 87 2.96 -7.95 12.83
N ALA A 88 1.90 -8.74 12.82
CA ALA A 88 0.88 -8.73 13.88
C ALA A 88 1.38 -9.53 15.09
N SER A 89 1.76 -8.84 16.14
CA SER A 89 2.31 -9.47 17.34
C SER A 89 1.19 -9.85 18.30
N MET A 90 0.98 -11.15 18.50
CA MET A 90 0.04 -11.66 19.49
C MET A 90 0.77 -11.91 20.81
N GLY A 91 0.38 -11.23 21.88
CA GLY A 91 0.89 -11.50 23.22
C GLY A 91 0.21 -12.73 23.80
N VAL A 92 1.01 -13.75 24.17
CA VAL A 92 0.48 -15.03 24.62
C VAL A 92 0.12 -15.00 26.08
N ASP A 93 0.95 -14.37 26.90
CA ASP A 93 0.86 -14.30 28.36
C ASP A 93 1.12 -12.87 28.86
N LEU A 94 1.25 -12.65 30.15
CA LEU A 94 1.61 -11.43 30.88
C LEU A 94 0.47 -10.45 31.22
N ASP A 95 -0.74 -10.62 30.70
CA ASP A 95 -1.86 -9.69 30.97
C ASP A 95 -3.21 -10.39 30.88
N SER A 96 -4.23 -9.81 31.51
CA SER A 96 -5.62 -10.29 31.46
C SER A 96 -6.23 -10.29 30.05
N ALA A 97 -5.69 -9.52 29.13
CA ALA A 97 -6.12 -9.43 27.74
C ALA A 97 -5.21 -10.22 26.76
N CYS A 98 -4.25 -11.01 27.26
CA CYS A 98 -3.41 -11.87 26.45
C CYS A 98 -4.21 -13.01 25.79
N TYR A 99 -3.60 -13.67 24.82
CA TYR A 99 -4.27 -14.73 24.04
C TYR A 99 -4.75 -15.91 24.92
N VAL A 100 -3.99 -16.32 25.92
CA VAL A 100 -4.38 -17.43 26.83
C VAL A 100 -5.65 -17.11 27.59
N ASN A 101 -5.82 -15.86 28.01
CA ASN A 101 -6.97 -15.44 28.82
C ASN A 101 -8.17 -14.98 27.96
N LYS A 102 -7.91 -14.42 26.77
CA LYS A 102 -8.94 -13.91 25.86
C LYS A 102 -8.59 -14.21 24.39
N PRO A 103 -8.66 -15.47 23.96
CA PRO A 103 -8.28 -15.88 22.63
C PRO A 103 -9.11 -15.19 21.53
N GLU A 104 -10.43 -15.00 21.72
CA GLU A 104 -11.29 -14.33 20.74
C GLU A 104 -10.85 -12.89 20.48
N PHE A 105 -10.46 -12.16 21.53
CA PHE A 105 -9.96 -10.80 21.39
C PHE A 105 -8.64 -10.75 20.63
N GLY A 106 -7.72 -11.67 20.90
CA GLY A 106 -6.46 -11.77 20.18
C GLY A 106 -6.67 -12.05 18.68
N ILE A 107 -7.53 -13.01 18.35
CA ILE A 107 -7.89 -13.35 16.97
C ILE A 107 -8.56 -12.15 16.28
N GLU A 108 -9.55 -11.53 16.93
CA GLU A 108 -10.23 -10.35 16.38
C GLU A 108 -9.22 -9.24 16.03
N CYS A 109 -8.26 -8.97 16.89
CA CYS A 109 -7.25 -7.94 16.63
C CYS A 109 -6.40 -8.25 15.39
N VAL A 110 -5.93 -9.47 15.21
CA VAL A 110 -5.00 -9.81 14.12
C VAL A 110 -5.70 -10.13 12.79
N THR A 111 -7.03 -10.22 12.75
CA THR A 111 -7.83 -10.50 11.55
C THR A 111 -8.57 -9.29 11.00
N LYS A 112 -8.43 -8.13 11.61
CA LYS A 112 -8.98 -6.83 11.13
C LYS A 112 -8.20 -6.30 9.94
#